data_c2f689db0a204c2099550093b886d885
#
_entry.id   c2f689db0a204c2099550093b886d885
#
_cell.length_a   1.000
_cell.length_b   1.000
_cell.length_c   1.000
_cell.angle_alpha   90.00
_cell.angle_beta   90.00
_cell.angle_gamma   90.00
#
_symmetry.space_group_name_H-M   'P 1'
#
loop_
_entity.id
_entity.type
_entity.pdbx_description
1 polymer ?
#
loop_
_entity_poly.entity_id
_entity_poly.type
_entity_poly.pdbx_seq_one_letter_code
_entity_poly.pdbx_strand_id
1 'polypeptide(L)'
;TPPLILSAAAVFGPSAAQASPSDCHYEVNGKSVIGSCSQGDGDFRIRLDCNNWPDQTSAWTEAGRQAVATCGIEHHRGVTFEVR
;
A
#
# COMPACT_ATOMS: atom_id res chain seq x y z
N THR A 1 15.68 20.86 32.01
CA THR A 1 15.44 20.65 31.32
C THR A 1 15.07 20.39 30.45
N PRO A 2 15.19 20.52 30.63
CA PRO A 2 14.89 20.22 29.55
C PRO A 2 14.49 19.78 28.67
N PRO A 3 14.57 19.75 28.69
CA PRO A 3 14.28 19.35 27.59
C PRO A 3 13.66 18.84 26.96
N LEU A 4 13.71 18.84 27.21
CA LEU A 4 13.23 18.33 26.49
C LEU A 4 12.48 18.20 25.73
N ILE A 5 12.58 18.34 26.02
CA ILE A 5 12.04 18.17 25.25
C ILE A 5 11.63 17.86 24.34
N LEU A 6 12.00 17.88 24.60
CA LEU A 6 11.76 17.53 23.67
C LEU A 6 11.09 17.15 23.09
N SER A 7 11.25 17.23 23.49
CA SER A 7 10.72 16.72 22.83
C SER A 7 9.93 16.57 22.16
N ALA A 8 10.04 16.84 22.51
CA ALA A 8 9.38 16.61 21.81
C ALA A 8 8.89 16.52 20.89
N ALA A 9 9.22 16.77 21.03
CA ALA A 9 8.91 16.65 20.13
C ALA A 9 8.52 16.21 19.33
N ALA A 10 8.79 16.17 19.56
CA ALA A 10 8.58 15.71 18.82
C ALA A 10 7.78 15.30 18.34
N VAL A 11 7.69 15.22 18.80
CA VAL A 11 6.94 14.89 18.26
C VAL A 11 6.04 15.13 17.59
N PHE A 12 6.03 15.41 17.56
CA PHE A 12 5.29 15.72 16.92
C PHE A 12 4.89 15.58 15.89
N GLY A 13 4.60 15.44 16.27
CA GLY A 13 3.82 15.62 15.40
C GLY A 13 3.84 15.09 14.11
N PRO A 14 4.59 15.25 13.56
CA PRO A 14 4.62 14.80 12.21
C PRO A 14 4.31 13.34 12.09
N SER A 15 4.41 12.64 13.13
CA SER A 15 4.21 11.22 13.04
C SER A 15 2.86 10.88 12.44
N ALA A 16 1.83 11.62 12.81
CA ALA A 16 0.52 11.33 12.27
C ALA A 16 0.49 11.53 10.76
N ALA A 17 1.14 12.57 10.30
CA ALA A 17 1.13 12.85 8.88
C ALA A 17 1.88 11.79 8.09
N GLN A 18 2.66 10.99 8.76
CA GLN A 18 3.50 10.01 8.10
C GLN A 18 2.98 8.59 8.24
N ALA A 19 1.77 8.43 8.73
CA ALA A 19 1.23 7.11 8.98
C ALA A 19 0.54 6.56 7.74
N SER A 20 1.13 6.70 6.58
CA SER A 20 0.61 6.09 5.37
C SER A 20 0.86 4.59 5.40
N PRO A 21 0.09 3.81 4.65
CA PRO A 21 0.36 2.38 4.53
C PRO A 21 1.79 2.14 4.08
N SER A 22 2.43 1.18 4.73
CA SER A 22 3.83 0.84 4.45
C SER A 22 4.06 -0.62 4.77
N ASP A 23 5.29 -1.08 4.52
CA ASP A 23 5.65 -2.48 4.66
C ASP A 23 4.69 -3.33 3.84
N CYS A 24 4.65 -3.05 2.55
CA CYS A 24 3.68 -3.66 1.65
C CYS A 24 4.32 -4.82 0.91
N HIS A 25 3.58 -5.92 0.84
CA HIS A 25 4.03 -7.13 0.17
C HIS A 25 2.90 -7.69 -0.68
N TYR A 26 3.24 -8.49 -1.66
CA TYR A 26 2.22 -9.12 -2.49
C TYR A 26 2.61 -10.55 -2.82
N GLU A 27 1.59 -11.33 -3.18
CA GLU A 27 1.75 -12.69 -3.66
C GLU A 27 1.01 -12.82 -4.97
N VAL A 28 1.54 -13.64 -5.87
CA VAL A 28 0.94 -13.88 -7.17
C VAL A 28 0.21 -15.20 -7.13
N ASN A 29 -1.03 -15.19 -7.60
CA ASN A 29 -1.84 -16.39 -7.70
C ASN A 29 -2.47 -16.40 -9.09
N GLY A 30 -1.78 -17.02 -10.03
CA GLY A 30 -2.22 -17.01 -11.42
C GLY A 30 -2.21 -15.60 -11.99
N LYS A 31 -3.35 -15.13 -12.46
CA LYS A 31 -3.50 -13.79 -13.00
C LYS A 31 -3.85 -12.76 -11.95
N SER A 32 -4.01 -13.19 -10.72
CA SER A 32 -4.37 -12.32 -9.61
C SER A 32 -3.15 -12.01 -8.76
N VAL A 33 -3.17 -10.84 -8.15
CA VAL A 33 -2.16 -10.43 -7.19
C VAL A 33 -2.88 -10.02 -5.92
N ILE A 34 -2.43 -10.57 -4.80
CA ILE A 34 -2.98 -10.28 -3.48
C ILE A 34 -1.92 -9.51 -2.73
N GLY A 35 -2.25 -8.32 -2.27
CA GLY A 35 -1.31 -7.48 -1.56
C GLY A 35 -1.83 -6.99 -0.24
N SER A 36 -0.91 -6.65 0.64
CA SER A 36 -1.27 -6.09 1.93
C SER A 36 -0.14 -5.19 2.41
N CYS A 37 -0.50 -4.22 3.24
CA CYS A 37 0.46 -3.35 3.90
C CYS A 37 0.26 -3.53 5.39
N SER A 38 1.30 -3.95 6.10
CA SER A 38 1.17 -4.35 7.50
C SER A 38 1.37 -3.20 8.48
N GLN A 39 1.78 -2.04 8.01
CA GLN A 39 2.09 -0.90 8.86
C GLN A 39 1.34 0.32 8.39
N GLY A 40 1.16 1.29 9.31
CA GLY A 40 0.59 2.57 8.96
C GLY A 40 -0.91 2.60 8.98
N ASP A 41 -1.46 3.74 8.60
CA ASP A 41 -2.90 4.00 8.55
C ASP A 41 -3.26 4.47 7.16
N GLY A 42 -4.57 4.48 6.88
CA GLY A 42 -5.08 4.95 5.62
C GLY A 42 -5.30 3.81 4.66
N ASP A 43 -5.49 4.17 3.40
CA ASP A 43 -5.85 3.21 2.37
C ASP A 43 -4.74 3.03 1.37
N PHE A 44 -4.70 1.83 0.80
CA PHE A 44 -3.82 1.52 -0.31
C PHE A 44 -4.62 0.76 -1.37
N ARG A 45 -4.05 0.70 -2.56
CA ARG A 45 -4.55 -0.19 -3.60
C ARG A 45 -3.39 -0.70 -4.41
N ILE A 46 -3.63 -1.79 -5.14
CA ILE A 46 -2.65 -2.36 -6.04
C ILE A 46 -3.01 -1.96 -7.46
N ARG A 47 -2.01 -1.56 -8.23
CA ARG A 47 -2.16 -1.35 -9.66
C ARG A 47 -1.31 -2.39 -10.37
N LEU A 48 -1.94 -3.14 -11.27
CA LEU A 48 -1.25 -4.12 -12.09
C LEU A 48 -1.02 -3.58 -13.47
N ASP A 49 0.20 -3.69 -13.95
CA ASP A 49 0.52 -3.48 -15.36
C ASP A 49 0.32 -4.82 -16.05
N CYS A 50 -0.79 -4.96 -16.74
CA CYS A 50 -1.15 -6.22 -17.36
C CYS A 50 -0.58 -6.30 -18.76
N ASN A 51 -0.11 -7.49 -19.12
CA ASN A 51 0.46 -7.70 -20.45
C ASN A 51 -0.65 -7.68 -21.49
N ASN A 52 -0.54 -6.81 -22.51
CA ASN A 52 -1.51 -6.66 -23.59
C ASN A 52 -2.95 -6.40 -23.09
N TRP A 53 -3.07 -5.70 -21.98
CA TRP A 53 -4.39 -5.42 -21.36
C TRP A 53 -4.26 -4.13 -20.57
N PRO A 54 -5.33 -3.35 -20.46
CA PRO A 54 -5.25 -2.13 -19.63
C PRO A 54 -4.90 -2.45 -18.19
N ASP A 55 -4.24 -1.53 -17.54
CA ASP A 55 -3.92 -1.65 -16.12
C ASP A 55 -5.17 -1.95 -15.32
N GLN A 56 -5.01 -2.78 -14.30
CA GLN A 56 -6.09 -3.11 -13.40
C GLN A 56 -5.73 -2.64 -12.00
N THR A 57 -6.72 -2.16 -11.27
CA THR A 57 -6.49 -1.72 -9.89
C THR A 57 -7.44 -2.45 -8.97
N SER A 58 -6.98 -2.69 -7.75
CA SER A 58 -7.86 -3.19 -6.69
C SER A 58 -8.74 -2.05 -6.18
N ALA A 59 -9.74 -2.38 -5.38
CA ALA A 59 -10.43 -1.39 -4.60
C ALA A 59 -9.47 -0.77 -3.59
N TRP A 60 -9.77 0.45 -3.15
CA TRP A 60 -9.03 1.03 -2.02
C TRP A 60 -9.29 0.18 -0.78
N THR A 61 -8.21 -0.17 -0.09
CA THR A 61 -8.24 -1.16 0.99
C THR A 61 -7.50 -0.58 2.18
N GLU A 62 -8.05 -0.79 3.35
CA GLU A 62 -7.44 -0.30 4.57
C GLU A 62 -6.16 -1.06 4.89
N ALA A 63 -5.15 -0.38 5.39
CA ALA A 63 -3.92 -1.01 5.84
C ALA A 63 -4.27 -2.11 6.86
N GLY A 64 -3.62 -3.25 6.73
CA GLY A 64 -3.92 -4.42 7.56
C GLY A 64 -4.86 -5.40 6.90
N ARG A 65 -5.47 -5.03 5.76
CA ARG A 65 -6.36 -5.92 5.02
C ARG A 65 -5.74 -6.24 3.68
N GLN A 66 -6.31 -7.23 3.00
CA GLN A 66 -5.80 -7.67 1.71
C GLN A 66 -6.57 -7.02 0.57
N ALA A 67 -5.82 -6.59 -0.44
CA ALA A 67 -6.37 -6.10 -1.69
C ALA A 67 -6.06 -7.11 -2.78
N VAL A 68 -6.95 -7.24 -3.74
CA VAL A 68 -6.78 -8.18 -4.84
C VAL A 68 -7.03 -7.45 -6.16
N ALA A 69 -6.14 -7.65 -7.11
CA ALA A 69 -6.32 -7.16 -8.47
C ALA A 69 -6.03 -8.31 -9.42
N THR A 70 -6.69 -8.33 -10.57
CA THR A 70 -6.60 -9.42 -11.51
C THR A 70 -6.50 -8.89 -12.92
N CYS A 71 -5.53 -9.39 -13.69
CA CYS A 71 -5.43 -9.10 -15.11
C CYS A 71 -6.44 -9.96 -15.87
N GLY A 72 -6.99 -9.40 -16.96
CA GLY A 72 -8.06 -10.05 -17.66
C GLY A 72 -7.69 -11.32 -18.40
N ILE A 73 -6.70 -11.24 -19.26
CA ILE A 73 -6.40 -12.37 -20.14
C ILE A 73 -4.97 -12.87 -20.04
N GLU A 74 -4.04 -12.04 -19.55
CA GLU A 74 -2.64 -12.42 -19.43
C GLU A 74 -2.12 -12.03 -18.07
N HIS A 75 -0.95 -12.55 -17.74
CA HIS A 75 -0.33 -12.25 -16.44
C HIS A 75 0.11 -10.81 -16.39
N HIS A 76 0.31 -10.33 -15.18
CA HIS A 76 0.83 -9.00 -14.95
C HIS A 76 2.33 -8.94 -15.29
N ARG A 77 2.79 -7.71 -15.57
CA ARG A 77 4.22 -7.44 -15.78
C ARG A 77 4.80 -6.67 -14.63
N GLY A 78 3.99 -5.95 -13.89
CA GLY A 78 4.46 -5.17 -12.78
C GLY A 78 3.37 -4.93 -11.77
N VAL A 79 3.78 -4.65 -10.53
CA VAL A 79 2.88 -4.39 -9.42
C VAL A 79 3.32 -3.09 -8.75
N THR A 80 2.38 -2.19 -8.53
CA THR A 80 2.64 -0.93 -7.85
C THR A 80 1.63 -0.76 -6.74
N PHE A 81 2.08 -0.33 -5.59
CA PHE A 81 1.19 0.05 -4.50
C PHE A 81 0.96 1.54 -4.54
N GLU A 82 -0.30 1.95 -4.45
CA GLU A 82 -0.69 3.35 -4.37
C GLU A 82 -1.34 3.59 -3.02
N VAL A 83 -1.14 4.76 -2.46
CA VAL A 83 -1.69 5.11 -1.15
C VAL A 83 -2.44 6.43 -1.23
N ARG A 84 -3.33 6.65 -0.27
CA ARG A 84 -4.05 7.91 -0.16
C ARG A 84 -4.40 8.23 1.28
#